data_8cccd052be7c9307142907e10b7c73c6
#
_entry.id   8cccd052be7c9307142907e10b7c73c6
#
_cell.length_a   1.000
_cell.length_b   1.000
_cell.length_c   1.000
_cell.angle_alpha   90.00
_cell.angle_beta   90.00
_cell.angle_gamma   90.00
#
_symmetry.space_group_name_H-M   'P 1'
#
loop_
_entity.id
_entity.type
_entity.pdbx_description
1 polymer ?
#
loop_
_entity_poly.entity_id
_entity_poly.type
_entity_poly.pdbx_seq_one_letter_code
_entity_poly.pdbx_strand_id
1 'polypeptide(L)'
;MSDRRFRFGVVGSPATAEQWTTTVRRAADIGYSSVLMPDGLQLPSPFASLAMAATLADIRVGTFVAAAPLRTPRQAAWDAHTLTVLTDGRFDFGIGTGRPGTDQQAAELGLPFGSGKERRDQVRETLDILERLDGDRRTPIMLAAGGPRALALAAARADIVSIAKDAMTPRADVLRLVRDLRELAGPRADQIELAMNLFAAGTRELPPWTQQAAGVSPEELEASDSLMMLRGTPQQMVDELQRRRDEFGTTYITVNATYLEDLAPVVEKLAGS
;
A
#
# COMPACT_ATOMS: atom_id res chain seq x y z
N MET A 1 -5.67 -4.46 22.02
CA MET A 1 -4.88 -3.35 21.42
C MET A 1 -3.70 -4.00 20.73
N SER A 2 -3.45 -3.73 19.46
CA SER A 2 -2.30 -4.28 18.73
C SER A 2 -1.02 -3.67 19.32
N ASP A 3 -0.13 -4.53 19.83
CA ASP A 3 1.20 -4.13 20.34
C ASP A 3 2.21 -3.97 19.19
N ARG A 4 1.69 -3.75 17.97
CA ARG A 4 2.53 -3.58 16.77
C ARG A 4 3.15 -2.19 16.75
N ARG A 5 4.42 -2.19 16.41
CA ARG A 5 5.22 -0.97 16.24
C ARG A 5 4.85 -0.25 14.95
N PHE A 6 4.94 1.08 14.96
CA PHE A 6 4.78 1.85 13.75
C PHE A 6 5.87 1.53 12.73
N ARG A 7 5.44 1.40 11.48
CA ARG A 7 6.33 1.41 10.31
C ARG A 7 5.80 2.32 9.22
N PHE A 8 6.70 2.83 8.42
CA PHE A 8 6.40 3.83 7.41
C PHE A 8 6.88 3.38 6.05
N GLY A 9 6.10 3.66 5.00
CA GLY A 9 6.44 3.34 3.62
C GLY A 9 6.31 4.55 2.71
N VAL A 10 7.19 4.62 1.71
CA VAL A 10 7.14 5.66 0.67
C VAL A 10 6.64 5.06 -0.63
N VAL A 11 5.57 5.61 -1.18
CA VAL A 11 5.03 5.24 -2.49
C VAL A 11 5.69 6.11 -3.56
N GLY A 12 6.57 5.52 -4.35
CA GLY A 12 7.31 6.23 -5.40
C GLY A 12 6.67 6.08 -6.78
N SER A 13 6.87 7.10 -7.61
CA SER A 13 6.47 7.11 -9.03
C SER A 13 7.57 7.80 -9.83
N PRO A 14 8.76 7.15 -9.95
CA PRO A 14 9.93 7.80 -10.55
C PRO A 14 9.75 7.97 -12.06
N ALA A 15 10.20 9.11 -12.59
CA ALA A 15 10.33 9.34 -14.03
C ALA A 15 11.73 8.94 -14.54
N THR A 16 12.76 8.94 -13.66
CA THR A 16 14.13 8.61 -14.01
C THR A 16 14.79 7.70 -12.96
N ALA A 17 15.85 6.99 -13.36
CA ALA A 17 16.65 6.16 -12.46
C ALA A 17 17.31 6.99 -11.34
N GLU A 18 17.69 8.23 -11.63
CA GLU A 18 18.29 9.15 -10.65
C GLU A 18 17.29 9.55 -9.56
N GLN A 19 16.07 9.95 -9.96
CA GLN A 19 14.99 10.25 -9.01
C GLN A 19 14.68 9.03 -8.13
N TRP A 20 14.61 7.83 -8.73
CA TRP A 20 14.37 6.61 -7.99
C TRP A 20 15.46 6.32 -6.98
N THR A 21 16.72 6.41 -7.40
CA THR A 21 17.89 6.21 -6.54
C THR A 21 17.87 7.17 -5.36
N THR A 22 17.62 8.46 -5.62
CA THR A 22 17.56 9.51 -4.59
C THR A 22 16.42 9.22 -3.61
N THR A 23 15.22 8.89 -4.09
CA THR A 23 14.06 8.57 -3.25
C THR A 23 14.34 7.37 -2.34
N VAL A 24 14.88 6.28 -2.90
CA VAL A 24 15.16 5.05 -2.14
C VAL A 24 16.18 5.28 -1.03
N ARG A 25 17.31 5.91 -1.36
CA ARG A 25 18.36 6.19 -0.38
C ARG A 25 17.86 7.14 0.69
N ARG A 26 17.19 8.22 0.29
CA ARG A 26 16.65 9.18 1.24
C ARG A 26 15.61 8.58 2.18
N ALA A 27 14.72 7.72 1.66
CA ALA A 27 13.77 7.00 2.50
C ALA A 27 14.48 6.11 3.54
N ALA A 28 15.51 5.39 3.14
CA ALA A 28 16.30 4.57 4.06
C ALA A 28 17.02 5.41 5.12
N ASP A 29 17.63 6.53 4.72
CA ASP A 29 18.36 7.44 5.63
C ASP A 29 17.45 8.06 6.70
N ILE A 30 16.19 8.37 6.36
CA ILE A 30 15.19 8.90 7.31
C ILE A 30 14.67 7.81 8.27
N GLY A 31 14.75 6.54 7.88
CA GLY A 31 14.22 5.43 8.67
C GLY A 31 12.85 4.92 8.22
N TYR A 32 12.45 5.20 6.98
CA TYR A 32 11.31 4.50 6.39
C TYR A 32 11.62 3.00 6.28
N SER A 33 10.66 2.18 6.59
CA SER A 33 10.82 0.72 6.58
C SER A 33 10.66 0.10 5.19
N SER A 34 10.03 0.83 4.27
CA SER A 34 9.74 0.29 2.93
C SER A 34 9.61 1.36 1.86
N VAL A 35 9.99 0.98 0.63
CA VAL A 35 9.69 1.72 -0.58
C VAL A 35 8.74 0.90 -1.43
N LEU A 36 7.66 1.54 -1.85
CA LEU A 36 6.54 0.91 -2.53
C LEU A 36 6.37 1.48 -3.93
N MET A 37 5.99 0.62 -4.88
CA MET A 37 5.77 1.03 -6.27
C MET A 37 4.34 0.69 -6.71
N PRO A 38 3.56 1.69 -7.16
CA PRO A 38 2.25 1.43 -7.77
C PRO A 38 2.40 0.80 -9.14
N ASP A 39 1.31 0.19 -9.62
CA ASP A 39 1.26 -0.47 -10.91
C ASP A 39 0.38 0.29 -11.91
N GLY A 40 0.85 0.37 -13.14
CA GLY A 40 0.14 0.99 -14.27
C GLY A 40 1.09 1.30 -15.41
N LEU A 41 0.60 1.23 -16.65
CA LEU A 41 1.41 1.37 -17.86
C LEU A 41 2.04 2.76 -18.04
N GLN A 42 1.50 3.77 -17.35
CA GLN A 42 2.07 5.13 -17.34
C GLN A 42 3.32 5.26 -16.45
N LEU A 43 3.70 4.19 -15.74
CA LEU A 43 4.83 4.13 -14.83
C LEU A 43 5.82 3.06 -15.29
N PRO A 44 7.09 3.13 -14.87
CA PRO A 44 8.00 1.99 -15.00
C PRO A 44 7.42 0.74 -14.32
N SER A 45 7.74 -0.46 -14.85
CA SER A 45 7.29 -1.72 -14.26
C SER A 45 7.66 -1.81 -12.78
N PRO A 46 6.68 -2.10 -11.88
CA PRO A 46 6.95 -2.13 -10.45
C PRO A 46 7.99 -3.18 -10.07
N PHE A 47 7.96 -4.37 -10.67
CA PHE A 47 8.90 -5.44 -10.32
C PHE A 47 10.34 -5.09 -10.69
N ALA A 48 10.58 -4.53 -11.89
CA ALA A 48 11.91 -4.08 -12.30
C ALA A 48 12.41 -2.92 -11.42
N SER A 49 11.55 -1.94 -11.14
CA SER A 49 11.88 -0.79 -10.28
C SER A 49 12.21 -1.22 -8.85
N LEU A 50 11.46 -2.18 -8.30
CA LEU A 50 11.69 -2.69 -6.95
C LEU A 50 12.92 -3.58 -6.86
N ALA A 51 13.26 -4.34 -7.91
CA ALA A 51 14.53 -5.07 -7.98
C ALA A 51 15.72 -4.11 -7.90
N MET A 52 15.66 -2.99 -8.64
CA MET A 52 16.66 -1.93 -8.53
C MET A 52 16.71 -1.33 -7.11
N ALA A 53 15.56 -0.96 -6.55
CA ALA A 53 15.48 -0.35 -5.22
C ALA A 53 16.12 -1.21 -4.14
N ALA A 54 15.90 -2.51 -4.16
CA ALA A 54 16.42 -3.46 -3.19
C ALA A 54 17.96 -3.55 -3.16
N THR A 55 18.64 -3.09 -4.21
CA THR A 55 20.11 -3.04 -4.28
C THR A 55 20.69 -1.71 -3.83
N LEU A 56 19.86 -0.66 -3.70
CA LEU A 56 20.31 0.71 -3.40
C LEU A 56 20.45 0.99 -1.91
N ALA A 57 19.67 0.29 -1.07
CA ALA A 57 19.68 0.43 0.39
C ALA A 57 19.12 -0.84 1.05
N ASP A 58 19.42 -1.01 2.34
CA ASP A 58 18.81 -2.07 3.15
C ASP A 58 17.41 -1.64 3.62
N ILE A 59 16.47 -1.72 2.72
CA ILE A 59 15.07 -1.33 2.91
C ILE A 59 14.16 -2.40 2.31
N ARG A 60 12.98 -2.60 2.89
CA ARG A 60 11.97 -3.46 2.26
C ARG A 60 11.42 -2.81 1.00
N VAL A 61 11.03 -3.62 0.05
CA VAL A 61 10.38 -3.15 -1.18
C VAL A 61 9.02 -3.82 -1.35
N GLY A 62 8.08 -3.18 -2.03
CA GLY A 62 6.77 -3.81 -2.23
C GLY A 62 5.94 -3.18 -3.34
N THR A 63 5.07 -3.96 -3.94
CA THR A 63 4.07 -3.43 -4.88
C THR A 63 2.90 -2.79 -4.12
N PHE A 64 2.39 -1.62 -4.60
CA PHE A 64 1.32 -0.88 -3.90
C PHE A 64 0.22 -0.38 -4.87
N VAL A 65 -0.58 -1.22 -5.40
CA VAL A 65 -0.49 -2.66 -5.41
C VAL A 65 -0.44 -3.14 -6.86
N ALA A 66 0.14 -4.29 -7.14
CA ALA A 66 0.10 -4.90 -8.46
C ALA A 66 -1.36 -5.12 -8.87
N ALA A 67 -1.72 -4.72 -10.09
CA ALA A 67 -3.06 -4.90 -10.63
C ALA A 67 -3.15 -6.27 -11.31
N ALA A 68 -3.92 -7.19 -10.72
CA ALA A 68 -4.05 -8.55 -11.25
C ALA A 68 -4.40 -8.59 -12.75
N PRO A 69 -5.30 -7.73 -13.29
CA PRO A 69 -5.62 -7.74 -14.73
C PRO A 69 -4.49 -7.38 -15.68
N LEU A 70 -3.38 -6.80 -15.20
CA LEU A 70 -2.25 -6.40 -16.04
C LEU A 70 -1.22 -7.52 -16.28
N ARG A 71 -1.45 -8.71 -15.72
CA ARG A 71 -0.57 -9.90 -15.86
C ARG A 71 -1.38 -11.18 -15.78
N THR A 72 -0.83 -12.26 -16.29
CA THR A 72 -1.39 -13.57 -15.96
C THR A 72 -1.06 -13.92 -14.50
N PRO A 73 -1.89 -14.74 -13.81
CA PRO A 73 -1.62 -15.18 -12.44
C PRO A 73 -0.22 -15.78 -12.27
N ARG A 74 0.22 -16.56 -13.26
CA ARG A 74 1.53 -17.19 -13.21
C ARG A 74 2.69 -16.21 -13.34
N GLN A 75 2.57 -15.20 -14.21
CA GLN A 75 3.58 -14.16 -14.31
C GLN A 75 3.67 -13.34 -13.03
N ALA A 76 2.54 -12.89 -12.49
CA ALA A 76 2.52 -12.11 -11.25
C ALA A 76 3.13 -12.89 -10.06
N ALA A 77 2.79 -14.17 -9.94
CA ALA A 77 3.34 -15.04 -8.90
C ALA A 77 4.85 -15.30 -9.09
N TRP A 78 5.30 -15.51 -10.33
CA TRP A 78 6.71 -15.72 -10.63
C TRP A 78 7.55 -14.48 -10.35
N ASP A 79 7.08 -13.30 -10.77
CA ASP A 79 7.74 -12.02 -10.48
C ASP A 79 7.84 -11.77 -8.98
N ALA A 80 6.76 -12.03 -8.24
CA ALA A 80 6.71 -11.87 -6.78
C ALA A 80 7.68 -12.83 -6.09
N HIS A 81 7.65 -14.12 -6.44
CA HIS A 81 8.60 -15.11 -5.94
C HIS A 81 10.05 -14.73 -6.22
N THR A 82 10.33 -14.27 -7.45
CA THR A 82 11.67 -13.83 -7.85
C THR A 82 12.18 -12.70 -6.96
N LEU A 83 11.34 -11.68 -6.69
CA LEU A 83 11.72 -10.61 -5.78
C LEU A 83 11.91 -11.10 -4.35
N THR A 84 11.07 -12.00 -3.87
CA THR A 84 11.24 -12.60 -2.53
C THR A 84 12.60 -13.30 -2.39
N VAL A 85 13.01 -14.05 -3.43
CA VAL A 85 14.33 -14.72 -3.46
C VAL A 85 15.46 -13.71 -3.53
N LEU A 86 15.41 -12.74 -4.46
CA LEU A 86 16.50 -11.80 -4.72
C LEU A 86 16.68 -10.76 -3.59
N THR A 87 15.67 -10.56 -2.76
CA THR A 87 15.72 -9.61 -1.64
C THR A 87 15.88 -10.28 -0.28
N ASP A 88 16.11 -11.60 -0.23
CA ASP A 88 16.15 -12.39 1.02
C ASP A 88 14.91 -12.13 1.91
N GLY A 89 13.71 -12.11 1.29
CA GLY A 89 12.44 -11.92 1.98
C GLY A 89 12.09 -10.45 2.33
N ARG A 90 12.85 -9.48 1.85
CA ARG A 90 12.55 -8.04 2.01
C ARG A 90 11.53 -7.51 0.99
N PHE A 91 10.68 -8.36 0.45
CA PHE A 91 9.63 -8.00 -0.48
C PHE A 91 8.24 -8.22 0.10
N ASP A 92 7.36 -7.24 -0.02
CA ASP A 92 5.93 -7.31 0.34
C ASP A 92 5.11 -7.33 -0.97
N PHE A 93 4.39 -8.42 -1.25
CA PHE A 93 3.57 -8.51 -2.45
C PHE A 93 2.19 -7.91 -2.25
N GLY A 94 2.05 -6.65 -2.61
CA GLY A 94 0.75 -6.00 -2.72
C GLY A 94 0.05 -6.37 -4.02
N ILE A 95 -1.18 -6.89 -3.96
CA ILE A 95 -1.97 -7.23 -5.14
C ILE A 95 -3.43 -6.81 -4.96
N GLY A 96 -4.08 -6.41 -6.05
CA GLY A 96 -5.48 -5.99 -6.06
C GLY A 96 -6.17 -6.29 -7.38
N THR A 97 -7.49 -6.07 -7.40
CA THR A 97 -8.35 -6.37 -8.56
C THR A 97 -8.33 -5.29 -9.65
N GLY A 98 -7.46 -4.31 -9.55
CA GLY A 98 -7.42 -3.14 -10.43
C GLY A 98 -8.31 -2.00 -9.93
N ARG A 99 -7.98 -0.79 -10.37
CA ARG A 99 -8.70 0.48 -10.11
C ARG A 99 -9.39 0.98 -11.40
N PRO A 100 -10.19 2.04 -11.37
CA PRO A 100 -10.70 2.66 -12.59
C PRO A 100 -9.57 2.93 -13.60
N GLY A 101 -9.82 2.63 -14.88
CA GLY A 101 -8.83 2.75 -15.96
C GLY A 101 -7.92 1.52 -16.15
N THR A 102 -7.96 0.53 -15.26
CA THR A 102 -7.19 -0.72 -15.44
C THR A 102 -7.72 -1.56 -16.62
N ASP A 103 -8.98 -1.44 -16.96
CA ASP A 103 -9.61 -2.09 -18.12
C ASP A 103 -8.97 -1.65 -19.45
N GLN A 104 -8.73 -0.35 -19.61
CA GLN A 104 -8.04 0.21 -20.78
C GLN A 104 -6.60 -0.32 -20.87
N GLN A 105 -5.87 -0.32 -19.76
CA GLN A 105 -4.50 -0.81 -19.69
C GLN A 105 -4.40 -2.32 -19.96
N ALA A 106 -5.36 -3.11 -19.46
CA ALA A 106 -5.42 -4.53 -19.78
C ALA A 106 -5.65 -4.78 -21.27
N ALA A 107 -6.53 -3.98 -21.90
CA ALA A 107 -6.77 -4.04 -23.34
C ALA A 107 -5.52 -3.70 -24.17
N GLU A 108 -4.73 -2.69 -23.75
CA GLU A 108 -3.45 -2.35 -24.39
C GLU A 108 -2.43 -3.52 -24.34
N LEU A 109 -2.49 -4.32 -23.28
CA LEU A 109 -1.66 -5.52 -23.12
C LEU A 109 -2.26 -6.77 -23.80
N GLY A 110 -3.43 -6.66 -24.43
CA GLY A 110 -4.14 -7.80 -25.00
C GLY A 110 -4.67 -8.79 -23.95
N LEU A 111 -4.86 -8.34 -22.72
CA LEU A 111 -5.32 -9.16 -21.60
C LEU A 111 -6.81 -8.92 -21.30
N PRO A 112 -7.55 -9.96 -20.85
CA PRO A 112 -8.95 -9.80 -20.45
C PRO A 112 -9.04 -9.04 -19.12
N PHE A 113 -9.99 -8.09 -19.01
CA PHE A 113 -10.26 -7.43 -17.75
C PHE A 113 -11.22 -8.24 -16.86
N GLY A 114 -12.25 -8.79 -17.45
CA GLY A 114 -13.22 -9.64 -16.77
C GLY A 114 -14.13 -8.91 -15.77
N SER A 115 -15.05 -9.67 -15.17
CA SER A 115 -15.94 -9.20 -14.11
C SER A 115 -15.20 -9.03 -12.77
N GLY A 116 -15.80 -8.32 -11.83
CA GLY A 116 -15.23 -8.21 -10.48
C GLY A 116 -15.04 -9.55 -9.75
N LYS A 117 -15.83 -10.57 -10.11
CA LYS A 117 -15.64 -11.94 -9.60
C LYS A 117 -14.38 -12.56 -10.20
N GLU A 118 -14.25 -12.54 -11.53
CA GLU A 118 -13.10 -13.12 -12.24
C GLU A 118 -11.80 -12.47 -11.80
N ARG A 119 -11.76 -11.15 -11.62
CA ARG A 119 -10.57 -10.47 -11.11
C ARG A 119 -10.18 -10.88 -9.68
N ARG A 120 -11.16 -11.13 -8.79
CA ARG A 120 -10.86 -11.69 -7.46
C ARG A 120 -10.40 -13.15 -7.53
N ASP A 121 -10.96 -13.94 -8.43
CA ASP A 121 -10.52 -15.32 -8.66
C ASP A 121 -9.08 -15.33 -9.21
N GLN A 122 -8.75 -14.38 -10.11
CA GLN A 122 -7.38 -14.17 -10.59
C GLN A 122 -6.39 -13.82 -9.46
N VAL A 123 -6.80 -12.97 -8.51
CA VAL A 123 -5.97 -12.70 -7.30
C VAL A 123 -5.76 -13.98 -6.51
N ARG A 124 -6.82 -14.76 -6.23
CA ARG A 124 -6.69 -16.04 -5.50
C ARG A 124 -5.73 -17.00 -6.20
N GLU A 125 -5.92 -17.20 -7.50
CA GLU A 125 -5.06 -18.07 -8.31
C GLU A 125 -3.60 -17.62 -8.26
N THR A 126 -3.34 -16.30 -8.32
CA THR A 126 -2.00 -15.74 -8.19
C THR A 126 -1.38 -16.13 -6.84
N LEU A 127 -2.13 -15.95 -5.75
CA LEU A 127 -1.66 -16.28 -4.40
C LEU A 127 -1.42 -17.80 -4.22
N ASP A 128 -2.29 -18.65 -4.79
CA ASP A 128 -2.14 -20.09 -4.74
C ASP A 128 -0.90 -20.58 -5.53
N ILE A 129 -0.59 -19.92 -6.65
CA ILE A 129 0.63 -20.21 -7.42
C ILE A 129 1.86 -19.74 -6.65
N LEU A 130 1.81 -18.53 -6.07
CA LEU A 130 2.93 -17.97 -5.30
C LEU A 130 3.27 -18.85 -4.09
N GLU A 131 2.28 -19.29 -3.35
CA GLU A 131 2.47 -20.19 -2.20
C GLU A 131 3.18 -21.49 -2.60
N ARG A 132 2.83 -22.08 -3.76
CA ARG A 132 3.53 -23.26 -4.30
C ARG A 132 4.96 -22.97 -4.75
N LEU A 133 5.22 -21.77 -5.32
CA LEU A 133 6.56 -21.38 -5.74
C LEU A 133 7.47 -21.07 -4.56
N ASP A 134 6.92 -20.46 -3.51
CA ASP A 134 7.65 -20.10 -2.30
C ASP A 134 8.09 -21.34 -1.48
N GLY A 135 7.27 -22.40 -1.46
CA GLY A 135 7.54 -23.55 -0.61
C GLY A 135 7.66 -23.16 0.86
N ASP A 136 8.83 -23.40 1.44
CA ASP A 136 9.13 -23.02 2.84
C ASP A 136 9.38 -21.50 3.01
N ARG A 137 9.63 -20.78 1.93
CA ARG A 137 9.70 -19.32 1.93
C ARG A 137 8.29 -18.76 2.00
N ARG A 138 8.14 -17.58 2.56
CA ARG A 138 6.85 -16.92 2.61
C ARG A 138 6.98 -15.46 2.20
N THR A 139 6.36 -15.12 1.08
CA THR A 139 6.18 -13.73 0.67
C THR A 139 5.03 -13.12 1.47
N PRO A 140 5.23 -12.04 2.24
CA PRO A 140 4.14 -11.32 2.87
C PRO A 140 3.17 -10.74 1.84
N ILE A 141 1.87 -10.95 2.06
CA ILE A 141 0.81 -10.56 1.15
C ILE A 141 0.10 -9.32 1.65
N MET A 142 0.10 -8.26 0.82
CA MET A 142 -0.73 -7.08 1.06
C MET A 142 -1.95 -7.10 0.13
N LEU A 143 -3.15 -6.95 0.69
CA LEU A 143 -4.39 -6.79 -0.09
C LEU A 143 -5.03 -5.44 0.20
N ALA A 144 -5.38 -4.72 -0.87
CA ALA A 144 -6.19 -3.51 -0.77
C ALA A 144 -7.68 -3.90 -0.65
N ALA A 145 -8.33 -3.53 0.44
CA ALA A 145 -9.70 -3.93 0.71
C ALA A 145 -10.56 -2.74 1.18
N GLY A 146 -11.71 -2.56 0.53
CA GLY A 146 -12.66 -1.48 0.85
C GLY A 146 -14.14 -1.91 0.81
N GLY A 147 -14.43 -3.10 0.28
CA GLY A 147 -15.79 -3.64 0.21
C GLY A 147 -15.86 -5.09 0.71
N PRO A 148 -17.07 -5.61 1.00
CA PRO A 148 -17.28 -6.88 1.72
C PRO A 148 -16.55 -8.08 1.11
N ARG A 149 -16.57 -8.19 -0.23
CA ARG A 149 -15.93 -9.33 -0.94
C ARG A 149 -14.40 -9.25 -0.92
N ALA A 150 -13.83 -8.04 -0.97
CA ALA A 150 -12.40 -7.83 -0.85
C ALA A 150 -11.94 -8.07 0.60
N LEU A 151 -12.74 -7.63 1.59
CA LEU A 151 -12.48 -7.89 3.01
C LEU A 151 -12.45 -9.39 3.32
N ALA A 152 -13.40 -10.17 2.79
CA ALA A 152 -13.42 -11.62 3.00
C ALA A 152 -12.15 -12.30 2.44
N LEU A 153 -11.67 -11.86 1.26
CA LEU A 153 -10.41 -12.36 0.71
C LEU A 153 -9.21 -11.94 1.56
N ALA A 154 -9.19 -10.68 1.98
CA ALA A 154 -8.10 -10.14 2.81
C ALA A 154 -8.04 -10.83 4.18
N ALA A 155 -9.18 -11.02 4.84
CA ALA A 155 -9.29 -11.74 6.10
C ALA A 155 -8.73 -13.18 6.00
N ALA A 156 -8.93 -13.85 4.86
CA ALA A 156 -8.46 -15.21 4.65
C ALA A 156 -6.97 -15.32 4.27
N ARG A 157 -6.40 -14.36 3.55
CA ARG A 157 -5.13 -14.53 2.85
C ARG A 157 -4.07 -13.45 3.12
N ALA A 158 -4.47 -12.25 3.60
CA ALA A 158 -3.53 -11.15 3.76
C ALA A 158 -2.73 -11.22 5.07
N ASP A 159 -1.50 -10.75 5.02
CA ASP A 159 -0.67 -10.39 6.18
C ASP A 159 -0.81 -8.88 6.47
N ILE A 160 -1.03 -8.10 5.41
CA ILE A 160 -1.21 -6.66 5.47
C ILE A 160 -2.50 -6.31 4.73
N VAL A 161 -3.37 -5.54 5.36
CA VAL A 161 -4.58 -5.01 4.71
C VAL A 161 -4.45 -3.51 4.56
N SER A 162 -4.31 -3.05 3.32
CA SER A 162 -4.40 -1.62 2.99
C SER A 162 -5.86 -1.21 2.90
N ILE A 163 -6.27 -0.27 3.75
CA ILE A 163 -7.64 0.25 3.77
C ILE A 163 -7.88 1.04 2.49
N ALA A 164 -8.70 0.47 1.59
CA ALA A 164 -9.01 1.06 0.29
C ALA A 164 -10.40 1.71 0.33
N LYS A 165 -10.44 2.94 0.79
CA LYS A 165 -11.64 3.78 0.86
C LYS A 165 -11.40 5.10 0.13
N ASP A 166 -12.48 5.79 -0.23
CA ASP A 166 -12.39 7.11 -0.82
C ASP A 166 -11.95 8.15 0.22
N ALA A 167 -11.34 9.22 -0.24
CA ALA A 167 -10.79 10.27 0.62
C ALA A 167 -11.84 10.89 1.55
N MET A 168 -13.10 10.95 1.11
CA MET A 168 -14.23 11.51 1.87
C MET A 168 -14.99 10.48 2.70
N THR A 169 -14.48 9.23 2.83
CA THR A 169 -15.14 8.21 3.63
C THR A 169 -15.13 8.61 5.11
N PRO A 170 -16.29 8.68 5.78
CA PRO A 170 -16.36 9.03 7.19
C PRO A 170 -15.55 8.07 8.06
N ARG A 171 -14.92 8.60 9.11
CA ARG A 171 -14.14 7.83 10.08
C ARG A 171 -14.93 6.64 10.67
N ALA A 172 -16.22 6.83 10.95
CA ALA A 172 -17.10 5.78 11.45
C ALA A 172 -17.27 4.61 10.47
N ASP A 173 -17.19 4.86 9.16
CA ASP A 173 -17.29 3.82 8.14
C ASP A 173 -16.00 3.01 8.03
N VAL A 174 -14.86 3.66 8.24
CA VAL A 174 -13.56 2.97 8.34
C VAL A 174 -13.51 2.10 9.59
N LEU A 175 -14.05 2.59 10.72
CA LEU A 175 -14.17 1.79 11.95
C LEU A 175 -15.04 0.54 11.74
N ARG A 176 -16.17 0.68 11.03
CA ARG A 176 -17.00 -0.48 10.67
C ARG A 176 -16.20 -1.48 9.82
N LEU A 177 -15.52 -1.00 8.79
CA LEU A 177 -14.68 -1.84 7.93
C LEU A 177 -13.62 -2.61 8.73
N VAL A 178 -12.95 -1.96 9.68
CA VAL A 178 -11.95 -2.62 10.54
C VAL A 178 -12.59 -3.68 11.45
N ARG A 179 -13.78 -3.41 12.00
CA ARG A 179 -14.52 -4.40 12.81
C ARG A 179 -14.93 -5.61 11.96
N ASP A 180 -15.51 -5.36 10.79
CA ASP A 180 -15.92 -6.41 9.85
C ASP A 180 -14.72 -7.28 9.44
N LEU A 181 -13.57 -6.65 9.17
CA LEU A 181 -12.33 -7.38 8.87
C LEU A 181 -11.89 -8.28 10.02
N ARG A 182 -11.90 -7.76 11.26
CA ARG A 182 -11.51 -8.52 12.45
C ARG A 182 -12.46 -9.70 12.71
N GLU A 183 -13.76 -9.47 12.55
CA GLU A 183 -14.77 -10.53 12.67
C GLU A 183 -14.56 -11.62 11.61
N LEU A 184 -14.36 -11.25 10.34
CA LEU A 184 -14.10 -12.19 9.25
C LEU A 184 -12.79 -12.96 9.43
N ALA A 185 -11.77 -12.32 9.97
CA ALA A 185 -10.46 -12.93 10.19
C ALA A 185 -10.44 -13.86 11.42
N GLY A 186 -11.33 -13.64 12.39
CA GLY A 186 -11.39 -14.45 13.62
C GLY A 186 -10.04 -14.55 14.32
N PRO A 187 -9.52 -15.76 14.58
CA PRO A 187 -8.22 -15.95 15.26
C PRO A 187 -7.01 -15.35 14.52
N ARG A 188 -7.14 -15.07 13.22
CA ARG A 188 -6.08 -14.41 12.45
C ARG A 188 -6.04 -12.89 12.59
N ALA A 189 -7.04 -12.28 13.21
CA ALA A 189 -7.17 -10.82 13.28
C ALA A 189 -5.89 -10.13 13.82
N ASP A 190 -5.27 -10.72 14.84
CA ASP A 190 -4.04 -10.20 15.45
C ASP A 190 -2.79 -10.42 14.58
N GLN A 191 -2.87 -11.29 13.57
CA GLN A 191 -1.79 -11.51 12.61
C GLN A 191 -1.82 -10.51 11.47
N ILE A 192 -2.97 -9.86 11.22
CA ILE A 192 -3.14 -8.90 10.12
C ILE A 192 -2.66 -7.52 10.55
N GLU A 193 -1.74 -6.95 9.80
CA GLU A 193 -1.34 -5.56 9.94
C GLU A 193 -2.25 -4.65 9.11
N LEU A 194 -2.68 -3.53 9.69
CA LEU A 194 -3.49 -2.54 8.97
C LEU A 194 -2.61 -1.41 8.44
N ALA A 195 -2.69 -1.20 7.13
CA ALA A 195 -2.02 -0.13 6.43
C ALA A 195 -2.99 0.97 6.00
N MET A 196 -2.55 2.23 6.13
CA MET A 196 -3.28 3.41 5.70
C MET A 196 -2.41 4.27 4.80
N ASN A 197 -2.93 4.62 3.62
CA ASN A 197 -2.24 5.48 2.68
C ASN A 197 -2.61 6.95 2.90
N LEU A 198 -1.60 7.81 2.97
CA LEU A 198 -1.78 9.26 3.06
C LEU A 198 -1.63 9.89 1.68
N PHE A 199 -2.58 10.74 1.31
CA PHE A 199 -2.48 11.59 0.12
C PHE A 199 -1.61 12.81 0.40
N ALA A 200 -1.66 13.33 1.63
CA ALA A 200 -0.86 14.48 2.03
C ALA A 200 -0.44 14.40 3.49
N ALA A 201 0.74 14.98 3.78
CA ALA A 201 1.28 15.13 5.12
C ALA A 201 1.85 16.55 5.31
N GLY A 202 1.89 17.05 6.56
CA GLY A 202 2.48 18.32 6.90
C GLY A 202 1.56 19.52 6.60
N THR A 203 2.17 20.67 6.33
CA THR A 203 1.47 21.96 6.16
C THR A 203 1.51 22.50 4.75
N ARG A 204 2.21 21.82 3.83
CA ARG A 204 2.34 22.25 2.44
C ARG A 204 1.00 22.23 1.71
N GLU A 205 0.81 23.15 0.75
CA GLU A 205 -0.35 23.14 -0.13
C GLU A 205 -0.49 21.81 -0.86
N LEU A 206 -1.74 21.43 -1.14
CA LEU A 206 -2.04 20.21 -1.87
C LEU A 206 -1.66 20.36 -3.35
N PRO A 207 -0.87 19.44 -3.90
CA PRO A 207 -0.56 19.46 -5.33
C PRO A 207 -1.81 19.28 -6.18
N PRO A 208 -1.83 19.80 -7.41
CA PRO A 208 -2.99 19.68 -8.31
C PRO A 208 -3.47 18.24 -8.57
N TRP A 209 -2.57 17.25 -8.56
CA TRP A 209 -2.93 15.85 -8.75
C TRP A 209 -3.80 15.29 -7.61
N THR A 210 -3.79 15.95 -6.43
CA THR A 210 -4.58 15.51 -5.26
C THR A 210 -6.06 15.54 -5.55
N GLN A 211 -6.54 16.59 -6.26
CA GLN A 211 -7.93 16.69 -6.69
C GLN A 211 -8.33 15.52 -7.59
N GLN A 212 -7.50 15.19 -8.57
CA GLN A 212 -7.77 14.06 -9.46
C GLN A 212 -7.79 12.72 -8.70
N ALA A 213 -6.88 12.55 -7.74
CA ALA A 213 -6.77 11.34 -6.95
C ALA A 213 -7.89 11.20 -5.90
N ALA A 214 -8.32 12.30 -5.28
CA ALA A 214 -9.35 12.32 -4.25
C ALA A 214 -10.78 12.40 -4.83
N GLY A 215 -10.93 12.91 -6.06
CA GLY A 215 -12.23 13.13 -6.69
C GLY A 215 -13.02 14.33 -6.10
N VAL A 216 -12.37 15.16 -5.28
CA VAL A 216 -12.93 16.35 -4.63
C VAL A 216 -11.94 17.50 -4.70
N SER A 217 -12.39 18.74 -4.48
CA SER A 217 -11.48 19.89 -4.48
C SER A 217 -10.49 19.85 -3.30
N PRO A 218 -9.33 20.51 -3.41
CA PRO A 218 -8.39 20.66 -2.30
C PRO A 218 -9.04 21.27 -1.06
N GLU A 219 -9.90 22.27 -1.22
CA GLU A 219 -10.61 22.97 -0.14
C GLU A 219 -11.59 22.03 0.59
N GLU A 220 -12.34 21.22 -0.16
CA GLU A 220 -13.23 20.22 0.42
C GLU A 220 -12.44 19.14 1.19
N LEU A 221 -11.31 18.71 0.63
CA LEU A 221 -10.45 17.71 1.28
C LEU A 221 -9.81 18.27 2.55
N GLU A 222 -9.31 19.52 2.54
CA GLU A 222 -8.74 20.20 3.71
C GLU A 222 -9.79 20.45 4.81
N ALA A 223 -11.04 20.72 4.44
CA ALA A 223 -12.13 20.94 5.38
C ALA A 223 -12.69 19.63 5.95
N SER A 224 -12.31 18.47 5.40
CA SER A 224 -12.79 17.16 5.83
C SER A 224 -11.93 16.56 6.94
N ASP A 225 -12.51 15.65 7.75
CA ASP A 225 -11.78 14.78 8.69
C ASP A 225 -11.27 13.52 7.95
N SER A 226 -10.65 13.72 6.77
CA SER A 226 -10.16 12.64 5.93
C SER A 226 -8.98 11.91 6.57
N LEU A 227 -9.10 10.60 6.70
CA LEU A 227 -7.99 9.76 7.17
C LEU A 227 -6.82 9.68 6.17
N MET A 228 -7.02 10.10 4.92
CA MET A 228 -5.94 10.21 3.93
C MET A 228 -5.13 11.51 4.07
N MET A 229 -5.52 12.39 4.98
CA MET A 229 -4.82 13.62 5.31
C MET A 229 -4.15 13.48 6.68
N LEU A 230 -2.89 13.89 6.78
CA LEU A 230 -2.17 14.01 8.04
C LEU A 230 -1.57 15.43 8.12
N ARG A 231 -2.37 16.36 8.61
CA ARG A 231 -2.05 17.79 8.58
C ARG A 231 -1.57 18.31 9.93
N GLY A 232 -0.84 19.41 9.88
CA GLY A 232 -0.38 20.14 11.08
C GLY A 232 1.13 20.03 11.32
N THR A 233 1.53 20.44 12.53
CA THR A 233 2.92 20.34 12.99
C THR A 233 3.34 18.89 13.20
N PRO A 234 4.65 18.58 13.24
CA PRO A 234 5.12 17.21 13.52
C PRO A 234 4.50 16.60 14.78
N GLN A 235 4.33 17.38 15.84
CA GLN A 235 3.72 16.87 17.07
C GLN A 235 2.22 16.53 16.89
N GLN A 236 1.47 17.39 16.19
CA GLN A 236 0.06 17.13 15.89
C GLN A 236 -0.10 15.88 15.02
N MET A 237 0.79 15.68 14.05
CA MET A 237 0.80 14.48 13.21
C MET A 237 1.11 13.21 14.03
N VAL A 238 2.04 13.28 14.96
CA VAL A 238 2.36 12.19 15.88
C VAL A 238 1.14 11.81 16.73
N ASP A 239 0.51 12.82 17.37
CA ASP A 239 -0.64 12.60 18.24
C ASP A 239 -1.82 11.99 17.45
N GLU A 240 -2.04 12.45 16.23
CA GLU A 240 -3.08 11.90 15.34
C GLU A 240 -2.77 10.45 14.93
N LEU A 241 -1.53 10.09 14.60
CA LEU A 241 -1.20 8.70 14.26
C LEU A 241 -1.34 7.77 15.48
N GLN A 242 -0.98 8.23 16.67
CA GLN A 242 -1.20 7.47 17.90
C GLN A 242 -2.70 7.27 18.14
N ARG A 243 -3.52 8.30 17.96
CA ARG A 243 -4.98 8.21 18.03
C ARG A 243 -5.53 7.20 17.01
N ARG A 244 -5.01 7.20 15.76
CA ARG A 244 -5.42 6.23 14.73
C ARG A 244 -5.01 4.80 15.07
N ARG A 245 -3.86 4.61 15.69
CA ARG A 245 -3.45 3.28 16.19
C ARG A 245 -4.41 2.79 17.28
N ASP A 246 -4.76 3.64 18.23
CA ASP A 246 -5.67 3.28 19.33
C ASP A 246 -7.09 3.00 18.82
N GLU A 247 -7.56 3.77 17.85
CA GLU A 247 -8.91 3.68 17.31
C GLU A 247 -9.08 2.54 16.29
N PHE A 248 -8.18 2.43 15.33
CA PHE A 248 -8.27 1.48 14.21
C PHE A 248 -7.31 0.31 14.34
N GLY A 249 -6.19 0.47 15.02
CA GLY A 249 -5.08 -0.47 15.05
C GLY A 249 -4.15 -0.32 13.84
N THR A 250 -4.19 0.82 13.14
CA THR A 250 -3.30 1.09 11.99
C THR A 250 -1.91 1.44 12.48
N THR A 251 -0.91 0.71 11.99
CA THR A 251 0.50 0.87 12.34
C THR A 251 1.41 1.01 11.12
N TYR A 252 0.94 0.62 9.95
CA TYR A 252 1.67 0.81 8.70
C TYR A 252 1.12 2.03 7.96
N ILE A 253 1.90 3.10 7.93
CA ILE A 253 1.53 4.37 7.30
C ILE A 253 2.32 4.53 6.00
N THR A 254 1.64 4.70 4.88
CA THR A 254 2.29 4.95 3.59
C THR A 254 2.00 6.35 3.11
N VAL A 255 2.95 6.98 2.43
CA VAL A 255 2.82 8.33 1.91
C VAL A 255 3.44 8.42 0.51
N ASN A 256 2.90 9.29 -0.35
CA ASN A 256 3.53 9.58 -1.63
C ASN A 256 4.92 10.21 -1.43
N ALA A 257 5.88 9.85 -2.28
CA ALA A 257 7.27 10.36 -2.21
C ALA A 257 7.38 11.90 -2.22
N THR A 258 6.36 12.60 -2.74
CA THR A 258 6.25 14.05 -2.66
C THR A 258 6.29 14.58 -1.22
N TYR A 259 5.79 13.80 -0.26
CA TYR A 259 5.72 14.16 1.16
C TYR A 259 6.74 13.42 2.04
N LEU A 260 7.75 12.83 1.43
CA LEU A 260 8.80 12.09 2.12
C LEU A 260 9.46 12.93 3.22
N GLU A 261 9.84 14.17 2.90
CA GLU A 261 10.48 15.09 3.84
C GLU A 261 9.48 15.68 4.85
N ASP A 262 8.24 15.94 4.45
CA ASP A 262 7.23 16.49 5.35
C ASP A 262 6.87 15.51 6.47
N LEU A 263 6.94 14.21 6.20
CA LEU A 263 6.68 13.17 7.18
C LEU A 263 7.92 12.73 7.97
N ALA A 264 9.13 13.10 7.54
CA ALA A 264 10.40 12.68 8.15
C ALA A 264 10.45 12.87 9.68
N PRO A 265 10.05 14.04 10.25
CA PRO A 265 10.09 14.22 11.71
C PRO A 265 9.15 13.27 12.49
N VAL A 266 8.10 12.80 11.84
CA VAL A 266 7.16 11.83 12.43
C VAL A 266 7.76 10.43 12.36
N VAL A 267 8.40 10.08 11.24
CA VAL A 267 9.11 8.81 11.05
C VAL A 267 10.19 8.66 12.11
N GLU A 268 11.06 9.67 12.26
CA GLU A 268 12.14 9.68 13.26
C GLU A 268 11.63 9.45 14.69
N LYS A 269 10.41 9.94 14.99
CA LYS A 269 9.84 9.85 16.33
C LYS A 269 9.07 8.56 16.60
N LEU A 270 8.39 8.02 15.60
CA LEU A 270 7.47 6.90 15.77
C LEU A 270 7.97 5.57 15.18
N ALA A 271 8.92 5.57 14.25
CA ALA A 271 9.36 4.31 13.65
C ALA A 271 9.88 3.34 14.71
N GLY A 272 9.31 2.13 14.75
CA GLY A 272 9.69 1.09 15.70
C GLY A 272 9.17 1.29 17.14
N SER A 273 8.26 2.29 17.37
CA SER A 273 7.66 2.55 18.68
C SER A 273 6.30 1.88 18.86
#